data_47e8569bb8cb6f8d77b0a41bfff635de
#
_entry.id   47e8569bb8cb6f8d77b0a41bfff635de
#
_cell.length_a   1.000
_cell.length_b   1.000
_cell.length_c   1.000
_cell.angle_alpha   90.00
_cell.angle_beta   90.00
_cell.angle_gamma   90.00
#
_symmetry.space_group_name_H-M   'P 1'
#
loop_
_entity.id
_entity.type
_entity.pdbx_description
1 polymer ?
#
loop_
_entity_poly.entity_id
_entity_poly.type
_entity_poly.pdbx_seq_one_letter_code
_entity_poly.pdbx_strand_id
1 'polypeptide(L)'
;MFKKLFVAAVAALALGATVHAQTNFQTFYDFGRKHFTTTLEGFHQDNWGNTFFFIDYDYNNKDGNKVISPNNTYFEIARCLNFWGDSALAPLSLQVEYNGGFGTWGNLNGVPGVGYGAFPVNSAFLTGVDWFLHSGDFKNTLNLKLLYKHFVGLPCKVPMQFTAVWGLQDLFGLNGLRFSGFVDFWCEYEHLVVLSEPQLWFQLFDHFNIGGEVEFSYNFAGMEGFHVMPCIGTKWVF
;
A
#
# COMPACT_ATOMS: atom_id res chain seq x y z
N MET A 1 13.50 -32.47 -4.87
CA MET A 1 14.24 -31.97 -3.70
C MET A 1 13.95 -30.50 -3.43
N PHE A 2 13.92 -29.61 -4.40
CA PHE A 2 13.65 -28.18 -4.25
C PHE A 2 12.26 -27.80 -3.69
N LYS A 3 11.19 -28.54 -4.03
CA LYS A 3 9.83 -28.27 -3.49
C LYS A 3 9.71 -28.50 -1.98
N LYS A 4 10.47 -29.45 -1.42
CA LYS A 4 10.46 -29.71 0.04
C LYS A 4 11.27 -28.69 0.83
N LEU A 5 12.30 -28.09 0.22
CA LEU A 5 13.07 -26.99 0.82
C LEU A 5 12.27 -25.69 0.87
N PHE A 6 11.46 -25.42 -0.15
CA PHE A 6 10.62 -24.21 -0.19
C PHE A 6 9.51 -24.26 0.88
N VAL A 7 8.86 -25.41 1.06
CA VAL A 7 7.85 -25.61 2.10
C VAL A 7 8.46 -25.57 3.50
N ALA A 8 9.69 -26.08 3.68
CA ALA A 8 10.40 -26.03 4.95
C ALA A 8 10.87 -24.60 5.30
N ALA A 9 11.25 -23.79 4.30
CA ALA A 9 11.60 -22.37 4.49
C ALA A 9 10.39 -21.54 4.89
N VAL A 10 9.23 -21.79 4.29
CA VAL A 10 7.96 -21.12 4.65
C VAL A 10 7.49 -21.57 6.04
N ALA A 11 7.68 -22.85 6.41
CA ALA A 11 7.32 -23.35 7.75
C ALA A 11 8.31 -22.91 8.84
N ALA A 12 9.60 -22.72 8.53
CA ALA A 12 10.59 -22.22 9.49
C ALA A 12 10.43 -20.74 9.83
N LEU A 13 9.79 -19.96 8.95
CA LEU A 13 9.42 -18.56 9.21
C LEU A 13 8.23 -18.43 10.18
N ALA A 14 7.52 -19.53 10.48
CA ALA A 14 6.34 -19.54 11.32
C ALA A 14 6.62 -19.94 12.80
N LEU A 15 7.85 -20.27 13.18
CA LEU A 15 8.17 -20.76 14.51
C LEU A 15 9.23 -19.88 15.21
N GLY A 16 8.76 -18.90 15.97
CA GLY A 16 9.53 -18.36 17.08
C GLY A 16 9.95 -16.91 17.04
N ALA A 17 9.00 -16.03 17.18
CA ALA A 17 9.16 -14.72 17.84
C ALA A 17 7.78 -14.28 18.32
N THR A 18 7.68 -13.49 19.37
CA THR A 18 6.46 -12.75 19.69
C THR A 18 6.22 -11.76 18.56
N VAL A 19 5.51 -12.22 17.55
CA VAL A 19 5.26 -11.51 16.32
C VAL A 19 4.10 -10.56 16.57
N HIS A 20 4.36 -9.28 16.55
CA HIS A 20 3.28 -8.30 16.43
C HIS A 20 2.93 -8.18 14.95
N ALA A 21 1.98 -9.01 14.51
CA ALA A 21 1.38 -8.87 13.19
C ALA A 21 0.08 -8.09 13.34
N GLN A 22 -0.07 -7.05 12.56
CA GLN A 22 -1.33 -6.33 12.43
C GLN A 22 -1.79 -6.48 10.98
N THR A 23 -2.92 -7.15 10.79
CA THR A 23 -3.57 -7.28 9.49
C THR A 23 -4.93 -6.61 9.56
N ASN A 24 -5.32 -5.94 8.50
CA ASN A 24 -6.62 -5.32 8.41
C ASN A 24 -7.21 -5.49 7.02
N PHE A 25 -8.53 -5.42 6.97
CA PHE A 25 -9.31 -5.42 5.74
C PHE A 25 -10.11 -4.12 5.67
N GLN A 26 -9.97 -3.40 4.56
CA GLN A 26 -10.63 -2.13 4.33
C GLN A 26 -11.58 -2.23 3.15
N THR A 27 -12.64 -1.45 3.19
CA THR A 27 -13.55 -1.28 2.07
C THR A 27 -13.82 0.20 1.91
N PHE A 28 -13.58 0.74 0.73
CA PHE A 28 -13.78 2.13 0.38
C PHE A 28 -14.83 2.29 -0.72
N TYR A 29 -15.52 3.41 -0.71
CA TYR A 29 -16.23 3.94 -1.86
C TYR A 29 -15.55 5.23 -2.32
N ASP A 30 -15.00 5.22 -3.52
CA ASP A 30 -14.36 6.36 -4.16
C ASP A 30 -15.42 7.22 -4.87
N PHE A 31 -15.60 8.46 -4.41
CA PHE A 31 -16.54 9.40 -5.00
C PHE A 31 -16.05 9.99 -6.33
N GLY A 32 -14.74 10.05 -6.52
CA GLY A 32 -14.12 10.56 -7.75
C GLY A 32 -14.27 9.58 -8.91
N ARG A 33 -13.89 8.31 -8.67
CA ARG A 33 -13.95 7.25 -9.68
C ARG A 33 -15.28 6.49 -9.69
N LYS A 34 -16.11 6.66 -8.64
CA LYS A 34 -17.45 6.04 -8.46
C LYS A 34 -17.41 4.51 -8.45
N HIS A 35 -16.45 3.96 -7.75
CA HIS A 35 -16.33 2.52 -7.56
C HIS A 35 -16.01 2.15 -6.10
N PHE A 36 -16.08 0.86 -5.81
CA PHE A 36 -15.57 0.31 -4.56
C PHE A 36 -14.14 -0.18 -4.73
N THR A 37 -13.36 -0.04 -3.67
CA THR A 37 -12.05 -0.68 -3.51
C THR A 37 -12.05 -1.48 -2.22
N THR A 38 -11.44 -2.66 -2.24
CA THR A 38 -11.13 -3.42 -1.02
C THR A 38 -9.63 -3.59 -0.90
N THR A 39 -9.11 -3.33 0.30
CA THR A 39 -7.68 -3.43 0.62
C THR A 39 -7.46 -4.47 1.71
N LEU A 40 -6.60 -5.43 1.45
CA LEU A 40 -6.00 -6.26 2.49
C LEU A 40 -4.59 -5.72 2.76
N GLU A 41 -4.37 -5.26 3.99
CA GLU A 41 -3.09 -4.69 4.42
C GLU A 41 -2.53 -5.47 5.59
N GLY A 42 -1.22 -5.66 5.63
CA GLY A 42 -0.54 -6.32 6.72
C GLY A 42 0.81 -5.70 7.06
N PHE A 43 1.07 -5.61 8.35
CA PHE A 43 2.37 -5.23 8.91
C PHE A 43 2.83 -6.32 9.86
N HIS A 44 4.05 -6.77 9.69
CA HIS A 44 4.66 -7.83 10.48
C HIS A 44 6.08 -7.43 10.88
N GLN A 45 6.35 -7.38 12.17
CA GLN A 45 7.67 -7.09 12.73
C GLN A 45 8.33 -8.34 13.27
N ASP A 46 9.62 -8.51 13.02
CA ASP A 46 10.46 -9.57 13.54
C ASP A 46 11.81 -9.02 14.05
N ASN A 47 12.70 -9.92 14.47
CA ASN A 47 14.01 -9.53 15.01
C ASN A 47 14.96 -8.87 14.01
N TRP A 48 14.63 -8.91 12.71
CA TRP A 48 15.49 -8.43 11.63
C TRP A 48 14.92 -7.19 10.93
N GLY A 49 13.73 -6.76 11.36
CA GLY A 49 13.04 -5.61 10.81
C GLY A 49 11.55 -5.83 10.65
N ASN A 50 10.97 -5.39 9.55
CA ASN A 50 9.54 -5.53 9.31
C ASN A 50 9.22 -5.84 7.85
N THR A 51 8.04 -6.43 7.64
CA THR A 51 7.42 -6.61 6.33
C THR A 51 6.12 -5.86 6.32
N PHE A 52 5.90 -5.07 5.32
CA PHE A 52 4.64 -4.41 5.01
C PHE A 52 4.14 -4.92 3.65
N PHE A 53 2.85 -5.13 3.53
CA PHE A 53 2.21 -5.40 2.25
C PHE A 53 0.79 -4.87 2.23
N PHE A 54 0.31 -4.56 1.04
CA PHE A 54 -1.12 -4.42 0.79
C PHE A 54 -1.47 -4.96 -0.59
N ILE A 55 -2.76 -5.28 -0.76
CA ILE A 55 -3.36 -5.69 -2.02
C ILE A 55 -4.69 -4.98 -2.14
N ASP A 56 -4.84 -4.22 -3.22
CA ASP A 56 -6.08 -3.56 -3.60
C ASP A 56 -6.79 -4.31 -4.70
N TYR A 57 -8.11 -4.31 -4.58
CA TYR A 57 -9.04 -4.75 -5.63
C TYR A 57 -10.04 -3.64 -5.91
N ASP A 58 -10.01 -3.10 -7.13
CA ASP A 58 -11.01 -2.15 -7.60
C ASP A 58 -12.17 -2.87 -8.27
N TYR A 59 -13.39 -2.42 -7.97
CA TYR A 59 -14.62 -3.00 -8.50
C TYR A 59 -15.29 -2.01 -9.44
N ASN A 60 -15.15 -2.22 -10.74
CA ASN A 60 -15.68 -1.29 -11.73
C ASN A 60 -17.16 -1.53 -12.02
N ASN A 61 -17.94 -0.43 -11.94
CA ASN A 61 -19.37 -0.40 -12.23
C ASN A 61 -19.70 0.42 -13.49
N LYS A 62 -18.72 0.75 -14.34
CA LYS A 62 -18.86 1.81 -15.35
C LYS A 62 -19.91 1.56 -16.43
N ASP A 63 -20.36 0.35 -16.68
CA ASP A 63 -21.17 0.04 -17.86
C ASP A 63 -22.62 -0.33 -17.55
N GLY A 64 -23.16 0.12 -16.43
CA GLY A 64 -24.54 -0.21 -16.04
C GLY A 64 -24.74 -1.71 -15.77
N ASN A 65 -23.67 -2.48 -15.73
CA ASN A 65 -23.70 -3.88 -15.37
C ASN A 65 -24.06 -4.03 -13.89
N LYS A 66 -25.08 -4.81 -13.61
CA LYS A 66 -25.54 -5.11 -12.26
C LYS A 66 -24.57 -6.02 -11.48
N VAL A 67 -23.50 -6.47 -12.11
CA VAL A 67 -22.50 -7.37 -11.50
C VAL A 67 -21.28 -6.55 -11.12
N ILE A 68 -21.07 -6.44 -9.82
CA ILE A 68 -19.83 -5.89 -9.25
C ILE A 68 -18.79 -7.01 -9.32
N SER A 69 -17.73 -6.78 -10.07
CA SER A 69 -16.60 -7.70 -10.17
C SER A 69 -15.28 -6.96 -10.05
N PRO A 70 -14.23 -7.54 -9.42
CA PRO A 70 -12.92 -6.96 -9.40
C PRO A 70 -12.37 -6.88 -10.84
N ASN A 71 -11.88 -5.72 -11.23
CA ASN A 71 -11.35 -5.49 -12.57
C ASN A 71 -9.95 -4.90 -12.58
N ASN A 72 -9.47 -4.45 -11.45
CA ASN A 72 -8.10 -4.00 -11.28
C ASN A 72 -7.58 -4.51 -9.94
N THR A 73 -6.30 -4.86 -9.88
CA THR A 73 -5.61 -5.18 -8.65
C THR A 73 -4.24 -4.53 -8.67
N TYR A 74 -3.84 -3.99 -7.53
CA TYR A 74 -2.52 -3.47 -7.28
C TYR A 74 -2.02 -4.00 -5.96
N PHE A 75 -0.74 -4.27 -5.85
CA PHE A 75 -0.15 -4.71 -4.60
C PHE A 75 1.28 -4.21 -4.46
N GLU A 76 1.67 -4.05 -3.21
CA GLU A 76 3.03 -3.77 -2.81
C GLU A 76 3.45 -4.75 -1.72
N ILE A 77 4.73 -5.12 -1.73
CA ILE A 77 5.36 -5.84 -0.64
C ILE A 77 6.74 -5.25 -0.39
N ALA A 78 6.94 -4.74 0.81
CA ALA A 78 8.18 -4.12 1.26
C ALA A 78 8.78 -4.90 2.43
N ARG A 79 10.09 -5.10 2.39
CA ARG A 79 10.86 -5.66 3.50
C ARG A 79 11.91 -4.67 3.93
N CYS A 80 11.84 -4.23 5.20
CA CYS A 80 12.87 -3.46 5.87
C CYS A 80 13.77 -4.40 6.69
N LEU A 81 15.08 -4.20 6.60
CA LEU A 81 16.10 -4.97 7.31
C LEU A 81 16.93 -4.03 8.17
N ASN A 82 17.02 -4.32 9.46
CA ASN A 82 17.81 -3.57 10.44
C ASN A 82 18.72 -4.53 11.19
N PHE A 83 20.02 -4.44 10.93
CA PHE A 83 21.04 -5.31 11.54
C PHE A 83 21.83 -4.62 12.66
N TRP A 84 21.49 -3.36 12.98
CA TRP A 84 22.25 -2.49 13.88
C TRP A 84 21.38 -1.80 14.94
N GLY A 85 20.33 -2.49 15.38
CA GLY A 85 19.35 -1.98 16.33
C GLY A 85 19.93 -1.46 17.65
N ASP A 86 21.10 -1.96 18.09
CA ASP A 86 21.79 -1.54 19.31
C ASP A 86 22.78 -0.37 19.09
N SER A 87 22.75 0.28 17.93
CA SER A 87 23.67 1.37 17.56
C SER A 87 22.94 2.70 17.33
N ALA A 88 23.71 3.76 17.09
CA ALA A 88 23.17 5.06 16.70
C ALA A 88 22.42 5.03 15.34
N LEU A 89 22.57 3.96 14.55
CA LEU A 89 21.86 3.73 13.31
C LEU A 89 20.55 2.96 13.50
N ALA A 90 20.13 2.68 14.72
CA ALA A 90 18.90 1.94 15.03
C ALA A 90 17.67 2.42 14.26
N PRO A 91 17.46 3.73 14.01
CA PRO A 91 16.32 4.20 13.21
C PRO A 91 16.41 3.90 11.71
N LEU A 92 17.59 3.52 11.20
CA LEU A 92 17.81 3.33 9.76
C LEU A 92 17.66 1.85 9.40
N SER A 93 16.87 1.56 8.39
CA SER A 93 16.73 0.22 7.78
C SER A 93 17.10 0.25 6.31
N LEU A 94 17.56 -0.88 5.78
CA LEU A 94 17.60 -1.12 4.34
C LEU A 94 16.23 -1.62 3.90
N GLN A 95 15.71 -1.10 2.79
CA GLN A 95 14.44 -1.54 2.21
C GLN A 95 14.63 -2.18 0.85
N VAL A 96 13.90 -3.26 0.62
CA VAL A 96 13.63 -3.82 -0.70
C VAL A 96 12.12 -3.94 -0.85
N GLU A 97 11.61 -3.65 -2.05
CA GLU A 97 10.19 -3.60 -2.30
C GLU A 97 9.89 -4.02 -3.74
N TYR A 98 8.73 -4.63 -3.93
CA TYR A 98 8.16 -4.93 -5.22
C TYR A 98 6.72 -4.45 -5.29
N ASN A 99 6.39 -3.73 -6.37
CA ASN A 99 5.07 -3.21 -6.67
C ASN A 99 4.60 -3.77 -8.01
N GLY A 100 3.31 -4.09 -8.12
CA GLY A 100 2.78 -4.61 -9.35
C GLY A 100 1.27 -4.83 -9.28
N GLY A 101 0.73 -5.41 -10.35
CA GLY A 101 -0.69 -5.69 -10.44
C GLY A 101 -1.12 -5.96 -11.86
N PHE A 102 -2.41 -6.01 -12.05
CA PHE A 102 -3.02 -6.12 -13.38
C PHE A 102 -4.43 -5.52 -13.38
N GLY A 103 -4.82 -5.02 -14.53
CA GLY A 103 -6.18 -4.58 -14.81
C GLY A 103 -6.81 -5.39 -15.92
N THR A 104 -8.14 -5.35 -15.99
CA THR A 104 -8.91 -5.96 -17.06
C THR A 104 -9.78 -4.91 -17.73
N TRP A 105 -10.04 -5.09 -19.00
CA TRP A 105 -10.97 -4.27 -19.78
C TRP A 105 -11.94 -5.15 -20.54
N GLY A 106 -13.10 -4.60 -20.85
CA GLY A 106 -14.14 -5.26 -21.64
C GLY A 106 -15.28 -5.84 -20.81
N ASN A 107 -16.18 -6.56 -21.47
CA ASN A 107 -17.37 -7.12 -20.82
C ASN A 107 -17.11 -8.55 -20.39
N LEU A 108 -16.90 -8.76 -19.08
CA LEU A 108 -16.68 -10.08 -18.49
C LEU A 108 -17.98 -10.95 -18.45
N ASN A 109 -19.14 -10.38 -18.78
CA ASN A 109 -20.41 -11.09 -18.70
C ASN A 109 -20.69 -12.02 -19.92
N GLY A 110 -19.65 -12.30 -20.72
CA GLY A 110 -19.76 -13.30 -21.78
C GLY A 110 -20.70 -12.92 -22.92
N VAL A 111 -20.92 -11.62 -23.16
CA VAL A 111 -21.72 -11.17 -24.33
C VAL A 111 -20.92 -11.50 -25.60
N PRO A 112 -21.45 -12.34 -26.49
CA PRO A 112 -20.78 -12.67 -27.74
C PRO A 112 -20.44 -11.41 -28.55
N GLY A 113 -19.19 -11.32 -29.01
CA GLY A 113 -18.70 -10.20 -29.83
C GLY A 113 -18.11 -9.03 -29.07
N VAL A 114 -18.12 -9.03 -27.73
CA VAL A 114 -17.42 -8.06 -26.91
C VAL A 114 -16.11 -8.68 -26.43
N GLY A 115 -14.98 -8.13 -26.91
CA GLY A 115 -13.66 -8.55 -26.46
C GLY A 115 -13.40 -8.19 -25.00
N TYR A 116 -12.63 -9.00 -24.34
CA TYR A 116 -12.04 -8.67 -23.05
C TYR A 116 -10.52 -8.91 -23.11
N GLY A 117 -9.78 -8.22 -22.26
CA GLY A 117 -8.34 -8.36 -22.16
C GLY A 117 -7.84 -8.01 -20.77
N ALA A 118 -6.57 -8.27 -20.55
CA ALA A 118 -5.87 -7.87 -19.35
C ALA A 118 -4.62 -7.09 -19.73
N PHE A 119 -4.18 -6.19 -18.85
CA PHE A 119 -2.94 -5.43 -18.97
C PHE A 119 -2.20 -5.44 -17.63
N PRO A 120 -0.87 -5.49 -17.63
CA PRO A 120 -0.10 -5.37 -16.40
C PRO A 120 -0.16 -3.91 -15.91
N VAL A 121 -0.26 -3.74 -14.59
CA VAL A 121 0.17 -2.50 -13.93
C VAL A 121 1.70 -2.54 -13.90
N ASN A 122 2.34 -1.41 -14.22
CA ASN A 122 3.78 -1.35 -14.35
C ASN A 122 4.50 -1.86 -13.10
N SER A 123 5.13 -3.01 -13.23
CA SER A 123 5.91 -3.60 -12.14
C SER A 123 7.12 -2.74 -11.83
N ALA A 124 7.41 -2.55 -10.54
CA ALA A 124 8.57 -1.82 -10.08
C ALA A 124 9.30 -2.58 -8.97
N PHE A 125 10.63 -2.52 -9.00
CA PHE A 125 11.50 -2.95 -7.90
C PHE A 125 12.11 -1.71 -7.26
N LEU A 126 12.00 -1.62 -5.92
CA LEU A 126 12.57 -0.53 -5.17
C LEU A 126 13.59 -1.05 -4.17
N THR A 127 14.64 -0.28 -3.96
CA THR A 127 15.64 -0.55 -2.93
C THR A 127 16.27 0.73 -2.43
N GLY A 128 16.54 0.80 -1.15
CA GLY A 128 17.13 1.99 -0.54
C GLY A 128 17.09 1.95 0.97
N VAL A 129 16.79 3.11 1.56
CA VAL A 129 16.81 3.29 3.02
C VAL A 129 15.47 3.81 3.51
N ASP A 130 15.12 3.37 4.72
CA ASP A 130 13.97 3.84 5.50
C ASP A 130 14.46 4.34 6.86
N TRP A 131 14.17 5.59 7.18
CA TRP A 131 14.47 6.20 8.46
C TRP A 131 13.19 6.29 9.28
N PHE A 132 13.10 5.49 10.34
CA PHE A 132 11.97 5.42 11.23
C PHE A 132 12.13 6.32 12.45
N LEU A 133 11.22 7.27 12.60
CA LEU A 133 11.10 8.19 13.71
C LEU A 133 9.81 7.90 14.49
N HIS A 134 9.86 7.98 15.81
CA HIS A 134 8.68 7.72 16.64
C HIS A 134 8.71 8.49 17.96
N SER A 135 7.54 8.72 18.55
CA SER A 135 7.41 9.14 19.94
C SER A 135 7.79 7.99 20.88
N GLY A 136 8.12 8.30 22.15
CA GLY A 136 8.54 7.29 23.13
C GLY A 136 7.51 6.19 23.37
N ASP A 137 6.23 6.45 23.12
CA ASP A 137 5.12 5.51 23.25
C ASP A 137 4.67 4.89 21.91
N PHE A 138 5.37 5.18 20.82
CA PHE A 138 5.06 4.74 19.44
C PHE A 138 3.69 5.14 18.91
N LYS A 139 2.99 6.07 19.58
CA LYS A 139 1.71 6.59 19.09
C LYS A 139 1.85 7.49 17.88
N ASN A 140 2.99 8.19 17.79
CA ASN A 140 3.30 9.03 16.64
C ASN A 140 4.52 8.44 15.92
N THR A 141 4.37 8.16 14.66
CA THR A 141 5.41 7.56 13.82
C THR A 141 5.58 8.34 12.53
N LEU A 142 6.80 8.36 12.02
CA LEU A 142 7.15 8.93 10.73
C LEU A 142 8.28 8.10 10.11
N ASN A 143 8.04 7.55 8.93
CA ASN A 143 9.08 6.96 8.09
C ASN A 143 9.44 7.93 6.98
N LEU A 144 10.72 8.13 6.74
CA LEU A 144 11.25 8.87 5.60
C LEU A 144 12.11 7.92 4.77
N LYS A 145 11.73 7.72 3.52
CA LYS A 145 12.36 6.73 2.65
C LYS A 145 12.98 7.41 1.43
N LEU A 146 14.16 6.94 1.06
CA LEU A 146 14.80 7.29 -0.21
C LEU A 146 15.15 6.01 -0.94
N LEU A 147 14.46 5.76 -2.04
CA LEU A 147 14.50 4.50 -2.76
C LEU A 147 14.92 4.71 -4.21
N TYR A 148 15.81 3.87 -4.70
CA TYR A 148 15.99 3.66 -6.14
C TYR A 148 14.78 2.86 -6.65
N LYS A 149 14.08 3.37 -7.66
CA LYS A 149 12.88 2.76 -8.24
C LYS A 149 13.14 2.36 -9.69
N HIS A 150 13.10 1.07 -9.96
CA HIS A 150 13.25 0.52 -11.29
C HIS A 150 11.93 -0.02 -11.82
N PHE A 151 11.35 0.66 -12.80
CA PHE A 151 10.19 0.16 -13.53
C PHE A 151 10.61 -0.87 -14.59
N VAL A 152 9.90 -1.99 -14.63
CA VAL A 152 10.11 -3.00 -15.66
C VAL A 152 9.55 -2.52 -16.99
N GLY A 153 10.45 -2.37 -17.97
CA GLY A 153 10.07 -1.98 -19.32
C GLY A 153 9.77 -0.49 -19.54
N LEU A 154 9.94 0.35 -18.52
CA LEU A 154 9.74 1.78 -18.63
C LEU A 154 11.06 2.54 -18.32
N PRO A 155 11.52 3.41 -19.21
CA PRO A 155 12.65 4.27 -18.91
C PRO A 155 12.24 5.37 -17.92
N CYS A 156 13.11 5.68 -16.97
CA CYS A 156 12.96 6.81 -16.08
C CYS A 156 14.26 7.58 -16.03
N LYS A 157 14.22 8.91 -16.18
CA LYS A 157 15.42 9.76 -16.11
C LYS A 157 16.00 9.86 -14.71
N VAL A 158 15.12 9.86 -13.70
CA VAL A 158 15.51 9.95 -12.29
C VAL A 158 14.87 8.80 -11.56
N PRO A 159 15.51 7.61 -11.53
CA PRO A 159 14.93 6.40 -10.97
C PRO A 159 14.96 6.42 -9.44
N MET A 160 14.38 7.46 -8.85
CA MET A 160 14.33 7.67 -7.42
C MET A 160 12.89 7.90 -6.97
N GLN A 161 12.56 7.39 -5.80
CA GLN A 161 11.32 7.67 -5.09
C GLN A 161 11.68 8.20 -3.69
N PHE A 162 11.03 9.29 -3.31
CA PHE A 162 10.97 9.74 -1.93
C PHE A 162 9.59 9.41 -1.37
N THR A 163 9.56 8.81 -0.19
CA THR A 163 8.31 8.45 0.51
C THR A 163 8.36 8.98 1.94
N ALA A 164 7.26 9.60 2.39
CA ALA A 164 7.02 9.83 3.80
C ALA A 164 5.74 9.11 4.22
N VAL A 165 5.80 8.29 5.29
CA VAL A 165 4.66 7.58 5.86
C VAL A 165 4.48 8.02 7.30
N TRP A 166 3.26 8.40 7.68
CA TRP A 166 2.96 8.84 9.04
C TRP A 166 1.83 8.05 9.69
N GLY A 167 1.88 8.00 11.02
CA GLY A 167 0.82 7.44 11.85
C GLY A 167 0.69 8.24 13.14
N LEU A 168 -0.49 8.78 13.40
CA LEU A 168 -0.82 9.52 14.61
C LEU A 168 -2.01 8.84 15.29
N GLN A 169 -1.82 8.34 16.49
CA GLN A 169 -2.89 7.71 17.28
C GLN A 169 -3.41 8.69 18.33
N ASP A 170 -4.67 8.51 18.71
CA ASP A 170 -5.37 9.33 19.70
C ASP A 170 -5.27 10.83 19.38
N LEU A 171 -5.48 11.17 18.12
CA LEU A 171 -5.36 12.54 17.59
C LEU A 171 -6.22 13.51 18.42
N PHE A 172 -5.65 14.65 18.80
CA PHE A 172 -6.29 15.66 19.69
C PHE A 172 -6.72 15.11 21.06
N GLY A 173 -6.11 13.99 21.52
CA GLY A 173 -6.50 13.33 22.77
C GLY A 173 -7.80 12.53 22.69
N LEU A 174 -8.34 12.32 21.50
CA LEU A 174 -9.53 11.51 21.27
C LEU A 174 -9.11 10.05 21.08
N ASN A 175 -9.37 9.22 22.09
CA ASN A 175 -9.05 7.79 22.05
C ASN A 175 -9.73 7.11 20.85
N GLY A 176 -8.93 6.36 20.10
CA GLY A 176 -9.38 5.64 18.91
C GLY A 176 -9.46 6.48 17.64
N LEU A 177 -9.20 7.80 17.69
CA LEU A 177 -9.06 8.60 16.47
C LEU A 177 -7.62 8.48 15.94
N ARG A 178 -7.47 8.02 14.71
CA ARG A 178 -6.19 7.82 14.05
C ARG A 178 -6.11 8.60 12.75
N PHE A 179 -4.98 9.27 12.54
CA PHE A 179 -4.63 9.89 11.27
C PHE A 179 -3.35 9.23 10.75
N SER A 180 -3.42 8.64 9.60
CA SER A 180 -2.29 7.94 8.96
C SER A 180 -2.27 8.25 7.47
N GLY A 181 -1.21 7.85 6.81
CA GLY A 181 -1.11 7.99 5.36
C GLY A 181 0.31 8.06 4.90
N PHE A 182 0.44 8.33 3.62
CA PHE A 182 1.75 8.48 2.98
C PHE A 182 1.72 9.59 1.93
N VAL A 183 2.91 9.98 1.49
CA VAL A 183 3.15 10.75 0.29
C VAL A 183 4.37 10.19 -0.42
N ASP A 184 4.20 9.95 -1.71
CA ASP A 184 5.22 9.50 -2.63
C ASP A 184 5.49 10.53 -3.71
N PHE A 185 6.78 10.68 -4.03
CA PHE A 185 7.28 11.48 -5.14
C PHE A 185 8.20 10.60 -5.97
N TRP A 186 7.86 10.40 -7.24
CA TRP A 186 8.73 9.65 -8.16
C TRP A 186 8.67 10.22 -9.57
N CYS A 187 9.48 9.67 -10.46
CA CYS A 187 9.49 10.05 -11.87
C CYS A 187 8.99 8.89 -12.73
N GLU A 188 8.04 9.16 -13.62
CA GLU A 188 7.68 8.28 -14.72
C GLU A 188 8.07 8.94 -16.04
N TYR A 189 8.90 8.27 -16.86
CA TYR A 189 9.56 8.87 -18.02
C TYR A 189 10.32 10.15 -17.64
N GLU A 190 9.76 11.30 -17.89
CA GLU A 190 10.30 12.63 -17.59
C GLU A 190 9.41 13.46 -16.66
N HIS A 191 8.28 12.89 -16.23
CA HIS A 191 7.26 13.59 -15.46
C HIS A 191 7.37 13.24 -13.97
N LEU A 192 7.26 14.28 -13.15
CA LEU A 192 7.05 14.08 -11.73
C LEU A 192 5.65 13.52 -11.51
N VAL A 193 5.56 12.45 -10.73
CA VAL A 193 4.32 11.91 -10.21
C VAL A 193 4.31 12.09 -8.70
N VAL A 194 3.17 12.48 -8.16
CA VAL A 194 2.92 12.58 -6.72
C VAL A 194 1.65 11.81 -6.39
N LEU A 195 1.73 11.03 -5.33
CA LEU A 195 0.57 10.33 -4.74
C LEU A 195 0.61 10.51 -3.23
N SER A 196 -0.51 10.87 -2.64
CA SER A 196 -0.67 10.94 -1.19
C SER A 196 -2.07 10.50 -0.79
N GLU A 197 -2.15 9.64 0.20
CA GLU A 197 -3.42 9.09 0.69
C GLU A 197 -3.50 9.25 2.22
N PRO A 198 -3.79 10.48 2.72
CA PRO A 198 -4.14 10.68 4.12
C PRO A 198 -5.46 9.99 4.46
N GLN A 199 -5.44 9.23 5.55
CA GLN A 199 -6.57 8.47 6.08
C GLN A 199 -6.92 8.98 7.47
N LEU A 200 -8.22 9.10 7.76
CA LEU A 200 -8.73 9.37 9.09
C LEU A 200 -9.68 8.25 9.50
N TRP A 201 -9.37 7.60 10.62
CA TRP A 201 -10.12 6.46 11.14
C TRP A 201 -10.57 6.71 12.57
N PHE A 202 -11.80 6.36 12.88
CA PHE A 202 -12.33 6.35 14.25
C PHE A 202 -12.77 4.93 14.62
N GLN A 203 -12.23 4.41 15.71
CA GLN A 203 -12.59 3.10 16.23
C GLN A 203 -13.93 3.19 16.96
N LEU A 204 -14.96 2.53 16.41
CA LEU A 204 -16.30 2.49 17.00
C LEU A 204 -16.40 1.43 18.11
N PHE A 205 -15.84 0.26 17.87
CA PHE A 205 -15.75 -0.85 18.81
C PHE A 205 -14.56 -1.74 18.43
N ASP A 206 -14.29 -2.76 19.23
CA ASP A 206 -13.15 -3.63 18.99
C ASP A 206 -13.10 -4.11 17.54
N HIS A 207 -11.94 -4.00 16.93
CA HIS A 207 -11.64 -4.36 15.54
C HIS A 207 -12.31 -3.50 14.46
N PHE A 208 -13.40 -2.78 14.73
CA PHE A 208 -14.15 -2.07 13.70
C PHE A 208 -13.93 -0.55 13.74
N ASN A 209 -13.54 -0.01 12.59
CA ASN A 209 -13.32 1.41 12.41
C ASN A 209 -14.15 1.93 11.23
N ILE A 210 -14.58 3.18 11.34
CA ILE A 210 -15.17 3.95 10.25
C ILE A 210 -14.27 5.14 9.94
N GLY A 211 -14.28 5.57 8.70
CA GLY A 211 -13.43 6.68 8.28
C GLY A 211 -13.36 6.79 6.78
N GLY A 212 -12.17 7.05 6.29
CA GLY A 212 -11.91 7.16 4.87
C GLY A 212 -10.53 7.71 4.59
N GLU A 213 -10.29 7.93 3.33
CA GLU A 213 -9.06 8.52 2.81
C GLU A 213 -9.38 9.59 1.76
N VAL A 214 -8.40 10.40 1.46
CA VAL A 214 -8.46 11.32 0.33
C VAL A 214 -7.19 11.10 -0.50
N GLU A 215 -7.33 10.57 -1.71
CA GLU A 215 -6.21 10.57 -2.64
C GLU A 215 -5.99 12.00 -3.15
N PHE A 216 -4.77 12.48 -2.98
CA PHE A 216 -4.22 13.66 -3.67
C PHE A 216 -3.17 13.16 -4.64
N SER A 217 -3.39 13.36 -5.93
CA SER A 217 -2.47 12.88 -6.94
C SER A 217 -2.11 13.97 -7.96
N TYR A 218 -0.92 13.84 -8.54
CA TYR A 218 -0.43 14.68 -9.63
C TYR A 218 0.22 13.80 -10.69
N ASN A 219 -0.27 13.85 -11.92
CA ASN A 219 0.15 13.03 -13.06
C ASN A 219 0.12 11.52 -12.78
N PHE A 220 -0.81 11.04 -11.97
CA PHE A 220 -0.90 9.66 -11.53
C PHE A 220 -1.94 8.87 -12.34
N ALA A 221 -1.67 7.58 -12.59
CA ALA A 221 -2.57 6.64 -13.26
C ALA A 221 -3.08 7.14 -14.63
N GLY A 222 -2.24 7.85 -15.38
CA GLY A 222 -2.58 8.40 -16.69
C GLY A 222 -3.46 9.65 -16.65
N MET A 223 -3.72 10.20 -15.48
CA MET A 223 -4.44 11.47 -15.31
C MET A 223 -3.44 12.63 -15.20
N GLU A 224 -3.50 13.59 -16.13
CA GLU A 224 -2.64 14.76 -16.09
C GLU A 224 -3.10 15.78 -15.05
N GLY A 225 -2.15 16.45 -14.39
CA GLY A 225 -2.41 17.52 -13.43
C GLY A 225 -2.81 17.00 -12.05
N PHE A 226 -3.38 17.89 -11.25
CA PHE A 226 -3.72 17.63 -9.86
C PHE A 226 -5.17 17.13 -9.73
N HIS A 227 -5.32 16.03 -8.97
CA HIS A 227 -6.61 15.40 -8.70
C HIS A 227 -6.82 15.19 -7.21
N VAL A 228 -8.09 15.18 -6.79
CA VAL A 228 -8.52 14.90 -5.42
C VAL A 228 -9.66 13.89 -5.48
N MET A 229 -9.47 12.73 -4.90
CA MET A 229 -10.41 11.60 -4.92
C MET A 229 -10.77 11.22 -3.48
N PRO A 230 -11.84 11.81 -2.90
CA PRO A 230 -12.26 11.46 -1.55
C PRO A 230 -12.96 10.09 -1.51
N CYS A 231 -12.64 9.31 -0.48
CA CYS A 231 -13.23 8.02 -0.21
C CYS A 231 -13.79 7.96 1.21
N ILE A 232 -14.91 7.27 1.39
CA ILE A 232 -15.42 6.88 2.70
C ILE A 232 -15.28 5.35 2.83
N GLY A 233 -15.01 4.88 4.04
CA GLY A 233 -14.74 3.46 4.20
C GLY A 233 -14.96 2.90 5.60
N THR A 234 -14.79 1.60 5.68
CA THR A 234 -14.74 0.82 6.91
C THR A 234 -13.45 0.00 6.94
N LYS A 235 -12.94 -0.24 8.16
CA LYS A 235 -11.73 -1.03 8.38
C LYS A 235 -11.99 -2.04 9.50
N TRP A 236 -11.69 -3.29 9.24
CA TRP A 236 -11.63 -4.36 10.23
C TRP A 236 -10.17 -4.72 10.52
N VAL A 237 -9.77 -4.65 11.78
CA VAL A 237 -8.43 -5.03 12.25
C VAL A 237 -8.52 -6.40 12.90
N PHE A 238 -7.69 -7.36 12.44
CA PHE A 238 -7.70 -8.75 12.93
C PHE A 238 -6.91 -8.93 14.23
#